data_bd483c6639fa66774783a6e4ce963aa8
#
_entry.id   bd483c6639fa66774783a6e4ce963aa8
#
_cell.length_a   1.000
_cell.length_b   1.000
_cell.length_c   1.000
_cell.angle_alpha   90.00
_cell.angle_beta   90.00
_cell.angle_gamma   90.00
#
_symmetry.space_group_name_H-M   'P 1'
#
loop_
_entity.id
_entity.type
_entity.pdbx_description
1 polymer ?
#
loop_
_entity_poly.entity_id
_entity_poly.type
_entity_poly.pdbx_seq_one_letter_code
_entity_poly.pdbx_strand_id
1 'polypeptide(L)'
;MKFRYIPTGRIYPIMIMMTLMLIASTTNIIFSQSAANSLTFDDPLIGVKFQYTDEWIKEGSSLYGAKTECPSLPCMRFPVISISTYPIVSEDFSLENYTKEQGAYHDLAEGYKPIALNHTKIGDKNATQYIYTTKSPFLMEEASSDIINYEIYMTEGINLYKISFADLLNDQFDKHLNSFKKIKDTFEIVR
;
A
#
# COMPACT_ATOMS: atom_id res chain seq x y z
N MET A 1 -1.20 79.32 -0.84
CA MET A 1 -0.75 77.96 -1.10
C MET A 1 -1.86 77.19 -1.73
N LYS A 2 -1.73 76.81 -3.01
CA LYS A 2 -2.78 76.00 -3.73
C LYS A 2 -2.31 74.58 -3.76
N PHE A 3 -3.06 73.68 -3.06
CA PHE A 3 -2.86 72.24 -3.17
C PHE A 3 -3.44 71.71 -4.49
N ARG A 4 -2.57 71.12 -5.31
CA ARG A 4 -3.00 70.38 -6.52
C ARG A 4 -3.46 68.96 -6.13
N TYR A 5 -4.69 68.63 -6.42
CA TYR A 5 -5.26 67.32 -6.30
C TYR A 5 -4.76 66.45 -7.46
N ILE A 6 -4.13 65.29 -7.13
CA ILE A 6 -3.71 64.30 -8.11
C ILE A 6 -4.80 63.22 -8.12
N PRO A 7 -5.47 62.93 -9.25
CA PRO A 7 -6.49 61.89 -9.29
C PRO A 7 -5.83 60.52 -9.32
N THR A 8 -5.96 59.77 -8.21
CA THR A 8 -5.56 58.37 -8.06
C THR A 8 -6.66 57.43 -8.56
N GLY A 9 -6.90 57.36 -9.88
CA GLY A 9 -8.10 56.66 -10.31
C GLY A 9 -7.97 55.79 -11.55
N ARG A 10 -6.78 55.31 -11.98
CA ARG A 10 -6.73 54.47 -13.20
C ARG A 10 -5.69 53.33 -13.24
N ILE A 11 -5.02 53.02 -12.18
CA ILE A 11 -3.95 52.00 -12.21
C ILE A 11 -4.41 50.63 -11.72
N TYR A 12 -5.49 50.56 -10.96
CA TYR A 12 -5.96 49.31 -10.33
C TYR A 12 -6.52 48.22 -11.27
N PRO A 13 -7.25 48.51 -12.37
CA PRO A 13 -7.80 47.45 -13.20
C PRO A 13 -6.75 46.69 -14.01
N ILE A 14 -5.64 47.33 -14.39
CA ILE A 14 -4.56 46.70 -15.16
C ILE A 14 -3.75 45.74 -14.31
N MET A 15 -3.47 46.10 -13.04
CA MET A 15 -2.76 45.24 -12.11
C MET A 15 -3.60 43.97 -11.74
N ILE A 16 -4.88 44.13 -11.53
CA ILE A 16 -5.79 42.99 -11.23
C ILE A 16 -5.87 42.03 -12.41
N MET A 17 -5.89 42.55 -13.65
CA MET A 17 -5.96 41.72 -14.84
C MET A 17 -4.65 40.94 -15.10
N MET A 18 -3.48 41.54 -14.79
CA MET A 18 -2.20 40.84 -14.86
C MET A 18 -2.04 39.77 -13.79
N THR A 19 -2.55 39.99 -12.58
CA THR A 19 -2.50 38.98 -11.50
C THR A 19 -3.43 37.80 -11.81
N LEU A 20 -4.59 38.04 -12.40
CA LEU A 20 -5.51 36.99 -12.84
C LEU A 20 -4.96 36.16 -14.01
N MET A 21 -4.22 36.76 -14.94
CA MET A 21 -3.55 35.99 -16.02
C MET A 21 -2.36 35.17 -15.52
N LEU A 22 -1.64 35.60 -14.49
CA LEU A 22 -0.57 34.81 -13.86
C LEU A 22 -1.13 33.60 -13.07
N ILE A 23 -2.30 33.71 -12.46
CA ILE A 23 -2.96 32.60 -11.76
C ILE A 23 -3.52 31.58 -12.77
N ALA A 24 -4.02 32.00 -13.93
CA ALA A 24 -4.53 31.11 -14.94
C ALA A 24 -3.42 30.31 -15.68
N SER A 25 -2.17 30.79 -15.68
CA SER A 25 -1.05 30.10 -16.32
C SER A 25 -0.35 29.08 -15.38
N THR A 26 -0.63 29.10 -14.09
CA THR A 26 -0.04 28.15 -13.13
C THR A 26 -0.88 26.91 -12.86
N THR A 27 -2.12 26.85 -13.36
CA THR A 27 -3.02 25.68 -13.14
C THR A 27 -2.88 24.56 -14.18
N ASN A 28 -1.97 24.68 -15.15
CA ASN A 28 -1.70 23.62 -16.13
C ASN A 28 -0.36 22.91 -15.93
N ILE A 29 0.18 22.87 -14.71
CA ILE A 29 1.07 21.78 -14.33
C ILE A 29 0.15 20.59 -14.03
N ILE A 30 -0.45 20.02 -15.07
CA ILE A 30 -0.89 18.63 -15.03
C ILE A 30 0.39 17.85 -14.76
N PHE A 31 0.54 17.38 -13.53
CA PHE A 31 1.36 16.23 -13.28
C PHE A 31 0.90 15.16 -14.27
N SER A 32 1.61 15.03 -15.38
CA SER A 32 1.58 13.78 -16.12
C SER A 32 2.28 12.77 -15.19
N GLN A 33 1.56 12.28 -14.18
CA GLN A 33 1.87 11.01 -13.63
C GLN A 33 1.82 10.09 -14.84
N SER A 34 2.98 9.61 -15.26
CA SER A 34 3.08 8.50 -16.17
C SER A 34 2.08 7.47 -15.63
N ALA A 35 1.01 7.23 -16.37
CA ALA A 35 0.01 6.27 -15.97
C ALA A 35 0.76 4.93 -15.91
N ALA A 36 1.11 4.50 -14.70
CA ALA A 36 1.75 3.21 -14.52
C ALA A 36 0.85 2.18 -15.17
N ASN A 37 1.42 1.36 -16.06
CA ASN A 37 0.64 0.36 -16.81
C ASN A 37 -0.05 -0.55 -15.80
N SER A 38 -1.38 -0.65 -15.89
CA SER A 38 -2.16 -1.56 -15.07
C SER A 38 -2.02 -2.97 -15.62
N LEU A 39 -1.52 -3.88 -14.81
CA LEU A 39 -1.40 -5.30 -15.07
C LEU A 39 -2.45 -6.06 -14.27
N THR A 40 -2.81 -7.26 -14.70
CA THR A 40 -3.76 -8.11 -13.98
C THR A 40 -3.01 -9.30 -13.36
N PHE A 41 -3.16 -9.46 -12.06
CA PHE A 41 -2.87 -10.72 -11.39
C PHE A 41 -4.12 -11.59 -11.52
N ASP A 42 -3.95 -12.78 -12.06
CA ASP A 42 -5.00 -13.79 -12.16
C ASP A 42 -4.35 -15.14 -11.82
N ASP A 43 -4.85 -15.75 -10.76
CA ASP A 43 -4.37 -17.05 -10.29
C ASP A 43 -5.56 -17.97 -10.01
N PRO A 44 -5.90 -18.82 -10.98
CA PRO A 44 -7.05 -19.73 -10.86
C PRO A 44 -6.84 -20.84 -9.80
N LEU A 45 -5.60 -21.12 -9.40
CA LEU A 45 -5.33 -22.13 -8.37
C LEU A 45 -5.68 -21.60 -6.98
N ILE A 46 -5.43 -20.32 -6.73
CA ILE A 46 -5.83 -19.65 -5.48
C ILE A 46 -7.25 -19.08 -5.60
N GLY A 47 -7.75 -18.91 -6.81
CA GLY A 47 -9.09 -18.36 -7.08
C GLY A 47 -9.17 -16.86 -6.81
N VAL A 48 -8.14 -16.07 -7.18
CA VAL A 48 -8.10 -14.62 -6.94
C VAL A 48 -7.65 -13.86 -8.18
N LYS A 49 -8.16 -12.62 -8.29
CA LYS A 49 -7.83 -11.67 -9.34
C LYS A 49 -7.76 -10.27 -8.77
N PHE A 50 -6.82 -9.46 -9.24
CA PHE A 50 -6.71 -8.04 -8.90
C PHE A 50 -5.82 -7.29 -9.89
N GLN A 51 -5.80 -5.96 -9.81
CA GLN A 51 -4.93 -5.12 -10.63
C GLN A 51 -3.71 -4.66 -9.84
N TYR A 52 -2.57 -4.59 -10.52
CA TYR A 52 -1.31 -4.06 -10.00
C TYR A 52 -0.56 -3.27 -11.08
N THR A 53 0.47 -2.56 -10.72
CA THR A 53 1.26 -1.74 -11.64
C THR A 53 2.58 -2.43 -12.00
N ASP A 54 3.25 -1.97 -13.05
CA ASP A 54 4.57 -2.44 -13.48
C ASP A 54 5.72 -2.14 -12.49
N GLU A 55 5.39 -1.49 -11.36
CA GLU A 55 6.30 -1.39 -10.20
C GLU A 55 6.48 -2.73 -9.47
N TRP A 56 5.68 -3.75 -9.78
CA TRP A 56 5.70 -5.05 -9.16
C TRP A 56 6.02 -6.15 -10.17
N ILE A 57 6.83 -7.11 -9.76
CA ILE A 57 7.15 -8.33 -10.53
C ILE A 57 6.40 -9.50 -9.91
N LYS A 58 5.59 -10.19 -10.74
CA LYS A 58 4.87 -11.40 -10.33
C LYS A 58 5.79 -12.62 -10.35
N GLU A 59 5.86 -13.32 -9.22
CA GLU A 59 6.53 -14.63 -9.09
C GLU A 59 5.62 -15.58 -8.30
N GLY A 60 5.01 -16.54 -8.98
CA GLY A 60 4.01 -17.43 -8.37
C GLY A 60 2.83 -16.66 -7.80
N SER A 61 2.52 -16.89 -6.53
CA SER A 61 1.46 -16.19 -5.77
C SER A 61 1.93 -14.91 -5.06
N SER A 62 3.11 -14.40 -5.43
CA SER A 62 3.69 -13.20 -4.82
C SER A 62 4.01 -12.12 -5.84
N LEU A 63 4.00 -10.87 -5.38
CA LEU A 63 4.49 -9.69 -6.09
C LEU A 63 5.67 -9.12 -5.31
N TYR A 64 6.75 -8.80 -6.01
CA TYR A 64 7.94 -8.16 -5.46
C TYR A 64 8.15 -6.80 -6.10
N GLY A 65 8.65 -5.83 -5.36
CA GLY A 65 9.00 -4.53 -5.93
C GLY A 65 10.03 -4.67 -7.04
N ALA A 66 9.74 -4.09 -8.22
CA ALA A 66 10.56 -4.26 -9.43
C ALA A 66 12.01 -3.78 -9.31
N LYS A 67 12.30 -2.89 -8.36
CA LYS A 67 13.64 -2.35 -8.13
C LYS A 67 14.41 -3.07 -7.02
N THR A 68 13.89 -4.16 -6.51
CA THR A 68 14.54 -4.90 -5.45
C THR A 68 15.65 -5.78 -6.03
N GLU A 69 16.88 -5.40 -5.82
CA GLU A 69 18.04 -6.19 -6.19
C GLU A 69 18.40 -7.15 -5.05
N CYS A 70 18.72 -8.39 -5.41
CA CYS A 70 19.23 -9.39 -4.48
C CYS A 70 20.72 -9.63 -4.76
N PRO A 71 21.63 -8.92 -4.10
CA PRO A 71 23.05 -9.02 -4.39
C PRO A 71 23.66 -10.38 -3.98
N SER A 72 23.00 -11.12 -3.10
CA SER A 72 23.45 -12.44 -2.65
C SER A 72 22.32 -13.28 -2.06
N LEU A 73 22.43 -14.60 -2.07
CA LEU A 73 21.51 -15.52 -1.39
C LEU A 73 22.02 -15.85 0.03
N PRO A 74 21.12 -16.00 1.04
CA PRO A 74 19.68 -15.77 1.01
C PRO A 74 19.33 -14.30 0.99
N CYS A 75 18.38 -13.91 0.17
CA CYS A 75 17.94 -12.52 0.02
C CYS A 75 16.43 -12.41 0.29
N MET A 76 16.06 -11.55 1.22
CA MET A 76 14.68 -11.12 1.38
C MET A 76 14.44 -9.89 0.51
N ARG A 77 13.51 -10.01 -0.42
CA ARG A 77 13.11 -8.88 -1.30
C ARG A 77 11.93 -8.12 -0.70
N PHE A 78 12.11 -6.82 -0.50
CA PHE A 78 11.07 -5.90 -0.07
C PHE A 78 10.89 -4.77 -1.10
N PRO A 79 9.67 -4.25 -1.30
CA PRO A 79 8.42 -4.74 -0.71
C PRO A 79 7.98 -6.09 -1.29
N VAL A 80 7.20 -6.82 -0.53
CA VAL A 80 6.61 -8.09 -0.99
C VAL A 80 5.12 -8.14 -0.64
N ILE A 81 4.31 -8.64 -1.59
CA ILE A 81 2.91 -9.00 -1.37
C ILE A 81 2.77 -10.48 -1.66
N SER A 82 2.21 -11.23 -0.72
CA SER A 82 1.97 -12.66 -0.87
C SER A 82 0.49 -12.98 -0.64
N ILE A 83 -0.03 -13.93 -1.41
CA ILE A 83 -1.42 -14.37 -1.30
C ILE A 83 -1.42 -15.87 -1.05
N SER A 84 -2.19 -16.28 -0.07
CA SER A 84 -2.35 -17.69 0.30
C SER A 84 -3.80 -18.00 0.59
N THR A 85 -4.19 -19.26 0.36
CA THR A 85 -5.51 -19.76 0.71
C THR A 85 -5.38 -21.05 1.52
N TYR A 86 -6.23 -21.22 2.51
CA TYR A 86 -6.26 -22.36 3.42
C TYR A 86 -7.68 -22.88 3.57
N PRO A 87 -7.92 -24.19 3.59
CA PRO A 87 -9.24 -24.72 3.88
C PRO A 87 -9.60 -24.48 5.36
N ILE A 88 -10.83 -24.06 5.62
CA ILE A 88 -11.40 -23.99 6.95
C ILE A 88 -11.92 -25.38 7.29
N VAL A 89 -11.32 -26.04 8.29
CA VAL A 89 -11.64 -27.41 8.69
C VAL A 89 -12.50 -27.49 9.95
N SER A 90 -12.72 -26.37 10.64
CA SER A 90 -13.52 -26.31 11.87
C SER A 90 -14.86 -25.65 11.61
N GLU A 91 -15.96 -26.28 12.09
CA GLU A 91 -17.30 -25.69 12.04
C GLU A 91 -17.42 -24.44 12.92
N ASP A 92 -16.63 -24.36 14.00
CA ASP A 92 -16.60 -23.24 14.96
C ASP A 92 -15.54 -22.20 14.58
N PHE A 93 -15.11 -22.12 13.32
CA PHE A 93 -14.08 -21.18 12.89
C PHE A 93 -14.50 -19.73 13.11
N SER A 94 -13.68 -18.99 13.82
CA SER A 94 -13.79 -17.53 14.02
C SER A 94 -12.59 -16.81 13.42
N LEU A 95 -12.84 -15.98 12.43
CA LEU A 95 -11.79 -15.16 11.78
C LEU A 95 -11.06 -14.29 12.78
N GLU A 96 -11.77 -13.69 13.73
CA GLU A 96 -11.18 -12.83 14.76
C GLU A 96 -10.26 -13.62 15.71
N ASN A 97 -10.71 -14.79 16.18
CA ASN A 97 -9.89 -15.64 17.04
C ASN A 97 -8.65 -16.14 16.31
N TYR A 98 -8.84 -16.60 15.06
CA TYR A 98 -7.72 -17.01 14.22
C TYR A 98 -6.67 -15.90 14.05
N THR A 99 -7.11 -14.66 13.77
CA THR A 99 -6.19 -13.53 13.59
C THR A 99 -5.44 -13.19 14.89
N LYS A 100 -6.10 -13.30 16.05
CA LYS A 100 -5.45 -13.14 17.37
C LYS A 100 -4.41 -14.23 17.64
N GLU A 101 -4.72 -15.48 17.28
CA GLU A 101 -3.79 -16.61 17.41
C GLU A 101 -2.57 -16.43 16.51
N GLN A 102 -2.74 -15.93 15.27
CA GLN A 102 -1.60 -15.58 14.41
C GLN A 102 -0.70 -14.53 15.08
N GLY A 103 -1.28 -13.53 15.76
CA GLY A 103 -0.50 -12.56 16.55
C GLY A 103 0.39 -13.21 17.61
N ALA A 104 -0.09 -14.24 18.30
CA ALA A 104 0.70 -14.97 19.27
C ALA A 104 1.89 -15.75 18.63
N TYR A 105 1.75 -16.24 17.41
CA TYR A 105 2.89 -16.83 16.68
C TYR A 105 3.93 -15.78 16.29
N HIS A 106 3.50 -14.60 15.90
CA HIS A 106 4.42 -13.51 15.54
C HIS A 106 5.20 -12.98 16.74
N ASP A 107 4.68 -13.12 17.95
CA ASP A 107 5.37 -12.72 19.21
C ASP A 107 6.72 -13.45 19.41
N LEU A 108 6.94 -14.57 18.70
CA LEU A 108 8.21 -15.28 18.67
C LEU A 108 9.25 -14.65 17.74
N ALA A 109 8.84 -13.72 16.87
CA ALA A 109 9.75 -13.06 15.94
C ALA A 109 10.56 -11.96 16.61
N GLU A 110 11.85 -11.86 16.28
CA GLU A 110 12.72 -10.83 16.81
C GLU A 110 12.18 -9.44 16.50
N GLY A 111 12.15 -8.57 17.50
CA GLY A 111 11.69 -7.20 17.39
C GLY A 111 10.20 -7.04 17.11
N TYR A 112 9.42 -8.10 17.31
CA TYR A 112 7.97 -8.04 17.16
C TYR A 112 7.34 -6.96 18.05
N LYS A 113 6.49 -6.15 17.42
CA LYS A 113 5.66 -5.15 18.11
C LYS A 113 4.31 -5.06 17.40
N PRO A 114 3.21 -5.42 18.07
CA PRO A 114 1.87 -5.24 17.51
C PRO A 114 1.56 -3.74 17.41
N ILE A 115 0.93 -3.34 16.30
CA ILE A 115 0.51 -1.96 16.06
C ILE A 115 -1.00 -1.85 16.10
N ALA A 116 -1.72 -2.68 15.34
CA ALA A 116 -3.17 -2.63 15.25
C ALA A 116 -3.79 -3.96 14.82
N LEU A 117 -5.01 -4.20 15.30
CA LEU A 117 -5.93 -5.20 14.82
C LEU A 117 -7.24 -4.49 14.46
N ASN A 118 -7.57 -4.45 13.16
CA ASN A 118 -8.67 -3.65 12.65
C ASN A 118 -9.61 -4.47 11.77
N HIS A 119 -10.89 -4.11 11.76
CA HIS A 119 -11.78 -4.54 10.69
C HIS A 119 -11.55 -3.68 9.45
N THR A 120 -11.53 -4.31 8.28
CA THR A 120 -11.31 -3.66 6.97
C THR A 120 -12.17 -4.33 5.90
N LYS A 121 -12.01 -3.87 4.67
CA LYS A 121 -12.59 -4.51 3.48
C LYS A 121 -11.50 -4.81 2.46
N ILE A 122 -11.74 -5.87 1.71
CA ILE A 122 -11.00 -6.23 0.50
C ILE A 122 -12.04 -6.41 -0.60
N GLY A 123 -12.00 -5.53 -1.62
CA GLY A 123 -13.13 -5.42 -2.53
C GLY A 123 -14.43 -5.16 -1.73
N ASP A 124 -15.43 -6.00 -1.92
CA ASP A 124 -16.73 -5.95 -1.21
C ASP A 124 -16.76 -6.78 0.09
N LYS A 125 -15.74 -7.57 0.38
CA LYS A 125 -15.69 -8.54 1.48
C LYS A 125 -15.20 -7.93 2.78
N ASN A 126 -15.82 -8.33 3.89
CA ASN A 126 -15.33 -8.01 5.23
C ASN A 126 -14.05 -8.81 5.52
N ALA A 127 -13.09 -8.15 6.12
CA ALA A 127 -11.79 -8.72 6.43
C ALA A 127 -11.28 -8.22 7.79
N THR A 128 -10.35 -8.93 8.37
CA THR A 128 -9.60 -8.50 9.55
C THR A 128 -8.16 -8.22 9.15
N GLN A 129 -7.65 -7.07 9.52
CA GLN A 129 -6.28 -6.64 9.23
C GLN A 129 -5.47 -6.59 10.51
N TYR A 130 -4.32 -7.24 10.50
CA TYR A 130 -3.32 -7.20 11.55
C TYR A 130 -2.07 -6.49 11.09
N ILE A 131 -1.58 -5.52 11.87
CA ILE A 131 -0.40 -4.70 11.55
C ILE A 131 0.59 -4.84 12.69
N TYR A 132 1.84 -5.15 12.36
CA TYR A 132 2.92 -5.29 13.33
C TYR A 132 4.27 -5.00 12.69
N THR A 133 5.29 -4.77 13.51
CA THR A 133 6.69 -4.68 13.05
C THR A 133 7.50 -5.87 13.55
N THR A 134 8.56 -6.20 12.80
CA THR A 134 9.60 -7.17 13.17
C THR A 134 10.96 -6.61 12.78
N LYS A 135 12.04 -7.23 13.27
CA LYS A 135 13.40 -6.98 12.77
C LYS A 135 13.69 -7.87 11.57
N SER A 136 14.48 -7.36 10.62
CA SER A 136 15.01 -8.22 9.56
C SER A 136 16.15 -9.07 10.11
N PRO A 137 16.06 -10.40 10.05
CA PRO A 137 17.13 -11.28 10.54
C PRO A 137 18.37 -11.29 9.62
N PHE A 138 18.29 -10.70 8.42
CA PHE A 138 19.32 -10.77 7.37
C PHE A 138 20.02 -9.44 7.10
N LEU A 139 19.58 -8.35 7.73
CA LEU A 139 20.28 -7.08 7.60
C LEU A 139 21.36 -7.02 8.68
N MET A 140 22.63 -6.93 8.25
CA MET A 140 23.76 -6.78 9.15
C MET A 140 23.58 -5.55 10.07
N GLU A 141 24.17 -5.59 11.25
CA GLU A 141 23.95 -4.71 12.41
C GLU A 141 23.92 -3.19 12.11
N GLU A 142 24.47 -2.73 11.00
CA GLU A 142 24.49 -1.30 10.65
C GLU A 142 23.19 -0.77 9.99
N ALA A 143 22.29 -1.65 9.56
CA ALA A 143 21.03 -1.28 8.88
C ALA A 143 19.85 -2.15 9.33
N SER A 144 19.66 -2.38 10.63
CA SER A 144 18.49 -3.10 11.13
C SER A 144 17.22 -2.25 10.95
N SER A 145 16.73 -2.23 9.72
CA SER A 145 15.45 -1.58 9.42
C SER A 145 14.32 -2.42 9.97
N ASP A 146 13.38 -1.75 10.63
CA ASP A 146 12.14 -2.39 11.02
C ASP A 146 11.37 -2.76 9.75
N ILE A 147 10.86 -3.99 9.71
CA ILE A 147 9.92 -4.44 8.70
C ILE A 147 8.52 -4.19 9.23
N ILE A 148 7.70 -3.50 8.47
CA ILE A 148 6.28 -3.40 8.76
C ILE A 148 5.52 -4.47 7.98
N ASN A 149 4.61 -5.15 8.66
CA ASN A 149 3.81 -6.23 8.12
C ASN A 149 2.32 -5.87 8.22
N TYR A 150 1.61 -6.05 7.13
CA TYR A 150 0.16 -6.01 7.03
C TYR A 150 -0.32 -7.39 6.64
N GLU A 151 -1.09 -8.02 7.48
CA GLU A 151 -1.74 -9.28 7.18
C GLU A 151 -3.24 -9.08 7.18
N ILE A 152 -3.89 -9.42 6.08
CA ILE A 152 -5.33 -9.28 5.92
C ILE A 152 -5.92 -10.66 5.71
N TYR A 153 -6.88 -10.99 6.53
CA TYR A 153 -7.57 -12.26 6.54
C TYR A 153 -9.04 -12.06 6.21
N MET A 154 -9.56 -12.89 5.31
CA MET A 154 -10.98 -12.94 4.98
C MET A 154 -11.41 -14.37 4.67
N THR A 155 -12.69 -14.62 4.78
CA THR A 155 -13.29 -15.93 4.48
C THR A 155 -14.25 -15.84 3.31
N GLU A 156 -14.25 -16.87 2.45
CA GLU A 156 -15.26 -17.07 1.42
C GLU A 156 -15.56 -18.56 1.29
N GLY A 157 -16.79 -18.94 1.62
CA GLY A 157 -17.17 -20.35 1.72
C GLY A 157 -16.32 -21.08 2.77
N ILE A 158 -15.68 -22.17 2.34
CA ILE A 158 -14.82 -22.99 3.20
C ILE A 158 -13.34 -22.57 3.13
N ASN A 159 -13.02 -21.45 2.54
CA ASN A 159 -11.65 -20.99 2.38
C ASN A 159 -11.36 -19.75 3.21
N LEU A 160 -10.19 -19.75 3.84
CA LEU A 160 -9.54 -18.59 4.44
C LEU A 160 -8.50 -18.05 3.45
N TYR A 161 -8.61 -16.80 3.12
CA TYR A 161 -7.63 -16.09 2.30
C TYR A 161 -6.77 -15.20 3.21
N LYS A 162 -5.46 -15.26 2.98
CA LYS A 162 -4.48 -14.37 3.62
C LYS A 162 -3.78 -13.56 2.55
N ILE A 163 -3.79 -12.24 2.68
CA ILE A 163 -3.00 -11.32 1.88
C ILE A 163 -2.01 -10.65 2.82
N SER A 164 -0.72 -10.83 2.54
CA SER A 164 0.35 -10.23 3.32
C SER A 164 1.07 -9.18 2.50
N PHE A 165 1.34 -8.03 3.10
CA PHE A 165 2.26 -7.03 2.57
C PHE A 165 3.34 -6.79 3.61
N ALA A 166 4.59 -6.89 3.22
CA ALA A 166 5.74 -6.61 4.07
C ALA A 166 6.70 -5.66 3.36
N ASP A 167 7.18 -4.66 4.07
CA ASP A 167 8.13 -3.67 3.56
C ASP A 167 9.05 -3.14 4.65
N LEU A 168 10.17 -2.59 4.24
CA LEU A 168 11.09 -1.86 5.13
C LEU A 168 10.52 -0.48 5.46
N LEU A 169 10.64 -0.07 6.72
CA LEU A 169 10.31 1.29 7.13
C LEU A 169 11.39 2.27 6.67
N ASN A 170 11.25 2.75 5.43
CA ASN A 170 12.12 3.71 4.78
C ASN A 170 11.32 4.81 4.06
N ASP A 171 11.97 5.68 3.34
CA ASP A 171 11.37 6.80 2.59
C ASP A 171 10.45 6.37 1.42
N GLN A 172 10.51 5.14 0.96
CA GLN A 172 9.66 4.58 -0.10
C GLN A 172 8.40 3.88 0.44
N PHE A 173 8.33 3.62 1.75
CA PHE A 173 7.26 2.85 2.36
C PHE A 173 5.86 3.37 2.00
N ASP A 174 5.62 4.67 2.13
CA ASP A 174 4.29 5.25 1.84
C ASP A 174 3.87 5.06 0.38
N LYS A 175 4.81 5.08 -0.56
CA LYS A 175 4.56 4.82 -1.98
C LYS A 175 4.11 3.38 -2.18
N HIS A 176 4.83 2.42 -1.60
CA HIS A 176 4.52 0.99 -1.69
C HIS A 176 3.20 0.65 -1.00
N LEU A 177 2.94 1.24 0.17
CA LEU A 177 1.68 1.09 0.88
C LEU A 177 0.49 1.62 0.05
N ASN A 178 0.64 2.74 -0.64
CA ASN A 178 -0.41 3.27 -1.51
C ASN A 178 -0.67 2.36 -2.72
N SER A 179 0.38 1.74 -3.27
CA SER A 179 0.24 0.73 -4.32
C SER A 179 -0.48 -0.52 -3.82
N PHE A 180 -0.14 -1.00 -2.62
CA PHE A 180 -0.82 -2.10 -1.96
C PHE A 180 -2.32 -1.81 -1.71
N LYS A 181 -2.67 -0.60 -1.28
CA LYS A 181 -4.08 -0.19 -1.11
C LYS A 181 -4.87 -0.30 -2.42
N LYS A 182 -4.29 0.08 -3.56
CA LYS A 182 -4.94 -0.07 -4.88
C LYS A 182 -5.18 -1.54 -5.23
N ILE A 183 -4.21 -2.42 -4.95
CA ILE A 183 -4.37 -3.87 -5.11
C ILE A 183 -5.55 -4.36 -4.27
N LYS A 184 -5.60 -3.95 -3.00
CA LYS A 184 -6.69 -4.30 -2.08
C LYS A 184 -8.07 -3.87 -2.59
N ASP A 185 -8.17 -2.68 -3.19
CA ASP A 185 -9.42 -2.12 -3.70
C ASP A 185 -9.95 -2.83 -4.96
N THR A 186 -9.06 -3.48 -5.73
CA THR A 186 -9.40 -4.20 -6.96
C THR A 186 -9.42 -5.72 -6.80
N PHE A 187 -9.27 -6.21 -5.57
CA PHE A 187 -9.20 -7.63 -5.27
C PHE A 187 -10.56 -8.30 -5.42
N GLU A 188 -10.59 -9.41 -6.15
CA GLU A 188 -11.76 -10.24 -6.41
C GLU A 188 -11.44 -11.70 -6.13
N ILE A 189 -12.39 -12.43 -5.54
CA ILE A 189 -12.36 -13.90 -5.49
C ILE A 189 -13.10 -14.40 -6.73
N VAL A 190 -12.39 -15.18 -7.53
CA VAL A 190 -12.89 -15.77 -8.77
C VAL A 190 -13.23 -17.24 -8.48
N ARG A 191 -14.49 -17.62 -8.70
CA ARG A 191 -14.99 -19.00 -8.50
C ARG A 191 -14.91 -19.80 -9.80
#